data_b6b1f33f45d6127089d7d91523c0d868
#
_entry.id   b6b1f33f45d6127089d7d91523c0d868
#
_cell.length_a   1.000
_cell.length_b   1.000
_cell.length_c   1.000
_cell.angle_alpha   90.00
_cell.angle_beta   90.00
_cell.angle_gamma   90.00
#
_symmetry.space_group_name_H-M   'P 1'
#
loop_
_entity.id
_entity.type
_entity.pdbx_description
1 polymer ?
#
loop_
_entity_poly.entity_id
_entity_poly.type
_entity_poly.pdbx_seq_one_letter_code
_entity_poly.pdbx_strand_id
1 'polypeptide(L)'
;MKNSYIPEVLKEKILKTINIFYGLALLLLSVLSAIALLTFNINDNSFLTSTSNVSQNLLGNLGSYYASFLFYTFGILAYLVILFFLIYSIYVFVNKNPRYLFIRLLLFFISLIFIPQIFIDLKLDFTFID
;
A
#
# COMPACT_ATOMS: atom_id res chain seq x y z
N MET A 1 22.95 17.14 33.10
CA MET A 1 22.34 16.45 31.95
C MET A 1 23.47 15.91 31.09
N LYS A 2 23.68 14.58 31.08
CA LYS A 2 24.69 13.93 30.24
C LYS A 2 24.18 13.95 28.80
N ASN A 3 24.70 14.84 27.95
CA ASN A 3 24.53 14.73 26.49
C ASN A 3 25.24 13.44 26.06
N SER A 4 24.45 12.43 25.72
CA SER A 4 24.95 11.21 25.09
C SER A 4 25.47 11.58 23.70
N TYR A 5 26.77 11.84 23.62
CA TYR A 5 27.43 12.16 22.34
C TYR A 5 27.62 10.86 21.59
N ILE A 6 26.64 10.49 20.77
CA ILE A 6 26.80 9.39 19.81
C ILE A 6 27.67 9.94 18.69
N PRO A 7 28.83 9.34 18.39
CA PRO A 7 29.67 9.78 17.28
C PRO A 7 28.86 9.82 15.98
N GLU A 8 29.03 10.86 15.17
CA GLU A 8 28.28 11.04 13.91
C GLU A 8 28.37 9.82 12.98
N VAL A 9 29.52 9.19 12.92
CA VAL A 9 29.75 7.95 12.15
C VAL A 9 28.84 6.80 12.61
N LEU A 10 28.61 6.68 13.91
CA LEU A 10 27.74 5.64 14.46
C LEU A 10 26.28 5.95 14.15
N LYS A 11 25.89 7.22 14.26
CA LYS A 11 24.55 7.69 13.91
C LYS A 11 24.23 7.43 12.44
N GLU A 12 25.15 7.72 11.53
CA GLU A 12 24.99 7.45 10.11
C GLU A 12 24.83 5.95 9.80
N LYS A 13 25.64 5.10 10.44
CA LYS A 13 25.52 3.64 10.28
C LYS A 13 24.17 3.13 10.75
N ILE A 14 23.71 3.59 11.93
CA ILE A 14 22.40 3.22 12.49
C ILE A 14 21.27 3.64 11.54
N LEU A 15 21.30 4.88 11.06
CA LEU A 15 20.27 5.39 10.13
C LEU A 15 20.26 4.59 8.82
N LYS A 16 21.43 4.26 8.27
CA LYS A 16 21.54 3.44 7.07
C LYS A 16 20.96 2.05 7.28
N THR A 17 21.25 1.41 8.41
CA THR A 17 20.71 0.10 8.76
C THR A 17 19.18 0.16 8.91
N ILE A 18 18.65 1.15 9.62
CA ILE A 18 17.21 1.35 9.77
C ILE A 18 16.53 1.53 8.39
N ASN A 19 17.12 2.33 7.49
CA ASN A 19 16.58 2.54 6.15
C ASN A 19 16.55 1.25 5.32
N ILE A 20 17.56 0.39 5.44
CA ILE A 20 17.58 -0.90 4.77
C ILE A 20 16.42 -1.78 5.27
N PHE A 21 16.21 -1.89 6.58
CA PHE A 21 15.08 -2.64 7.13
C PHE A 21 13.73 -2.07 6.70
N TYR A 22 13.60 -0.75 6.67
CA TYR A 22 12.39 -0.07 6.19
C TYR A 22 12.12 -0.35 4.71
N GLY A 23 13.15 -0.27 3.87
CA GLY A 23 13.05 -0.59 2.45
C GLY A 23 12.65 -2.04 2.22
N LEU A 24 13.24 -2.99 2.96
CA LEU A 24 12.89 -4.40 2.89
C LEU A 24 11.45 -4.66 3.33
N ALA A 25 10.98 -4.03 4.39
CA ALA A 25 9.60 -4.15 4.86
C ALA A 25 8.61 -3.65 3.80
N LEU A 26 8.88 -2.51 3.16
CA LEU A 26 8.04 -1.97 2.08
C LEU A 26 8.04 -2.87 0.84
N LEU A 27 9.19 -3.44 0.49
CA LEU A 27 9.29 -4.40 -0.61
C LEU A 27 8.45 -5.64 -0.32
N LEU A 28 8.56 -6.17 0.89
CA LEU A 28 7.76 -7.32 1.32
C LEU A 28 6.25 -7.01 1.26
N LEU A 29 5.84 -5.84 1.73
CA LEU A 29 4.44 -5.39 1.63
C LEU A 29 3.98 -5.27 0.18
N SER A 30 4.83 -4.78 -0.72
CA SER A 30 4.53 -4.73 -2.16
C SER A 30 4.30 -6.13 -2.73
N VAL A 31 5.20 -7.07 -2.44
CA VAL A 31 5.09 -8.46 -2.92
C VAL A 31 3.86 -9.15 -2.35
N LEU A 32 3.60 -9.01 -1.05
CA LEU A 32 2.41 -9.60 -0.42
C LEU A 32 1.13 -8.99 -0.98
N SER A 33 1.09 -7.68 -1.20
CA SER A 33 -0.06 -7.02 -1.84
C SER A 33 -0.27 -7.51 -3.27
N ALA A 34 0.82 -7.70 -4.03
CA ALA A 34 0.75 -8.25 -5.38
C ALA A 34 0.17 -9.66 -5.38
N ILE A 35 0.67 -10.54 -4.52
CA ILE A 35 0.17 -11.92 -4.41
C ILE A 35 -1.33 -11.91 -4.03
N ALA A 36 -1.71 -11.15 -3.01
CA ALA A 36 -3.09 -11.08 -2.54
C ALA A 36 -4.05 -10.58 -3.63
N LEU A 37 -3.69 -9.49 -4.33
CA LEU A 37 -4.55 -8.87 -5.34
C LEU A 37 -4.60 -9.66 -6.65
N LEU A 38 -3.49 -10.26 -7.08
CA LEU A 38 -3.45 -11.07 -8.32
C LEU A 38 -4.15 -12.43 -8.15
N THR A 39 -4.23 -12.92 -6.92
CA THR A 39 -4.93 -14.19 -6.62
C THR A 39 -6.28 -13.96 -5.94
N PHE A 40 -6.85 -12.75 -6.07
CA PHE A 40 -8.16 -12.42 -5.53
C PHE A 40 -9.27 -13.24 -6.21
N ASN A 41 -10.12 -13.85 -5.40
CA ASN A 41 -11.33 -14.52 -5.88
C ASN A 41 -12.54 -13.99 -5.09
N ILE A 42 -13.58 -13.57 -5.81
CA ILE A 42 -14.81 -13.03 -5.24
C ILE A 42 -15.57 -14.04 -4.37
N ASN A 43 -15.34 -15.33 -4.59
CA ASN A 43 -15.97 -16.42 -3.83
C ASN A 43 -15.22 -16.79 -2.56
N ASP A 44 -14.06 -16.18 -2.30
CA ASP A 44 -13.30 -16.42 -1.07
C ASP A 44 -13.98 -15.74 0.13
N ASN A 45 -13.64 -16.23 1.32
CA ASN A 45 -14.04 -15.58 2.56
C ASN A 45 -13.56 -14.13 2.59
N SER A 46 -14.50 -13.22 2.87
CA SER A 46 -14.25 -11.79 2.93
C SER A 46 -15.18 -11.11 3.93
N PHE A 47 -15.11 -9.79 4.03
CA PHE A 47 -16.06 -9.03 4.85
C PHE A 47 -17.52 -9.10 4.34
N LEU A 48 -17.72 -9.41 3.05
CA LEU A 48 -19.04 -9.47 2.42
C LEU A 48 -19.49 -10.89 2.12
N THR A 49 -18.56 -11.82 1.98
CA THR A 49 -18.84 -13.23 1.65
C THR A 49 -18.34 -14.15 2.77
N SER A 50 -19.21 -15.00 3.26
CA SER A 50 -18.85 -16.05 4.22
C SER A 50 -19.06 -17.40 3.54
N THR A 51 -17.99 -18.14 3.31
CA THR A 51 -18.03 -19.47 2.72
C THR A 51 -17.33 -20.47 3.63
N SER A 52 -17.79 -21.71 3.61
CA SER A 52 -17.12 -22.82 4.30
C SER A 52 -15.92 -23.38 3.50
N ASN A 53 -15.71 -22.88 2.28
CA ASN A 53 -14.64 -23.36 1.40
C ASN A 53 -13.28 -22.79 1.82
N VAL A 54 -12.24 -23.55 1.48
CA VAL A 54 -10.85 -23.07 1.65
C VAL A 54 -10.61 -21.92 0.68
N SER A 55 -10.00 -20.84 1.18
CA SER A 55 -9.65 -19.69 0.35
C SER A 55 -8.75 -20.09 -0.81
N GLN A 56 -9.05 -19.60 -2.01
CA GLN A 56 -8.24 -19.80 -3.22
C GLN A 56 -7.09 -18.80 -3.31
N ASN A 57 -7.12 -17.73 -2.50
CA ASN A 57 -6.04 -16.77 -2.43
C ASN A 57 -4.76 -17.43 -1.93
N LEU A 58 -3.62 -17.21 -2.60
CA LEU A 58 -2.33 -17.80 -2.25
C LEU A 58 -1.85 -17.44 -0.84
N LEU A 59 -2.30 -16.31 -0.27
CA LEU A 59 -2.03 -15.93 1.11
C LEU A 59 -3.11 -16.44 2.09
N GLY A 60 -3.97 -17.35 1.63
CA GLY A 60 -5.07 -17.90 2.42
C GLY A 60 -6.10 -16.85 2.80
N ASN A 61 -6.77 -17.06 3.94
CA ASN A 61 -7.84 -16.16 4.40
C ASN A 61 -7.36 -14.73 4.62
N LEU A 62 -6.14 -14.51 5.14
CA LEU A 62 -5.61 -13.16 5.34
C LEU A 62 -5.48 -12.40 4.01
N GLY A 63 -4.99 -13.09 2.96
CA GLY A 63 -4.88 -12.52 1.63
C GLY A 63 -6.24 -12.19 1.02
N SER A 64 -7.23 -13.07 1.17
CA SER A 64 -8.58 -12.83 0.65
C SER A 64 -9.29 -11.68 1.36
N TYR A 65 -9.19 -11.55 2.68
CA TYR A 65 -9.72 -10.41 3.43
C TYR A 65 -9.04 -9.09 3.03
N TYR A 66 -7.71 -9.08 2.93
CA TYR A 66 -6.95 -7.91 2.51
C TYR A 66 -7.29 -7.48 1.08
N ALA A 67 -7.27 -8.42 0.14
CA ALA A 67 -7.58 -8.14 -1.26
C ALA A 67 -9.03 -7.67 -1.44
N SER A 68 -10.00 -8.34 -0.80
CA SER A 68 -11.40 -7.94 -0.87
C SER A 68 -11.61 -6.54 -0.30
N PHE A 69 -11.01 -6.21 0.83
CA PHE A 69 -11.09 -4.86 1.40
C PHE A 69 -10.60 -3.81 0.40
N LEU A 70 -9.45 -4.03 -0.25
CA LEU A 70 -8.91 -3.10 -1.23
C LEU A 70 -9.78 -3.02 -2.49
N PHE A 71 -10.27 -4.15 -3.02
CA PHE A 71 -11.12 -4.16 -4.19
C PHE A 71 -12.49 -3.52 -3.96
N TYR A 72 -13.12 -3.78 -2.81
CA TYR A 72 -14.41 -3.17 -2.50
C TYR A 72 -14.31 -1.68 -2.19
N THR A 73 -13.15 -1.22 -1.69
CA THR A 73 -12.93 0.20 -1.37
C THR A 73 -12.47 1.01 -2.58
N PHE A 74 -11.54 0.48 -3.37
CA PHE A 74 -10.83 1.22 -4.43
C PHE A 74 -11.06 0.67 -5.84
N GLY A 75 -11.75 -0.47 -5.97
CA GLY A 75 -11.92 -1.13 -7.27
C GLY A 75 -10.58 -1.46 -7.93
N ILE A 76 -10.50 -1.20 -9.23
CA ILE A 76 -9.27 -1.46 -10.01
C ILE A 76 -8.07 -0.62 -9.53
N LEU A 77 -8.30 0.51 -8.87
CA LEU A 77 -7.24 1.35 -8.31
C LEU A 77 -6.49 0.69 -7.14
N ALA A 78 -7.02 -0.42 -6.59
CA ALA A 78 -6.33 -1.24 -5.59
C ALA A 78 -4.93 -1.66 -6.03
N TYR A 79 -4.71 -1.89 -7.35
CA TYR A 79 -3.40 -2.25 -7.88
C TYR A 79 -2.35 -1.14 -7.72
N LEU A 80 -2.76 0.12 -7.58
CA LEU A 80 -1.83 1.23 -7.30
C LEU A 80 -1.15 1.10 -5.94
N VAL A 81 -1.75 0.34 -5.00
CA VAL A 81 -1.14 0.06 -3.69
C VAL A 81 0.16 -0.72 -3.86
N ILE A 82 0.22 -1.68 -4.80
CA ILE A 82 1.43 -2.44 -5.11
C ILE A 82 2.54 -1.49 -5.58
N LEU A 83 2.20 -0.63 -6.56
CA LEU A 83 3.14 0.35 -7.12
C LEU A 83 3.61 1.36 -6.06
N PHE A 84 2.71 1.79 -5.18
CA PHE A 84 3.05 2.69 -4.09
C PHE A 84 4.13 2.09 -3.19
N PHE A 85 3.91 0.89 -2.66
CA PHE A 85 4.89 0.24 -1.78
C PHE A 85 6.20 -0.07 -2.50
N LEU A 86 6.15 -0.47 -3.78
CA LEU A 86 7.34 -0.74 -4.59
C LEU A 86 8.18 0.51 -4.82
N ILE A 87 7.56 1.60 -5.26
CA ILE A 87 8.24 2.88 -5.50
C ILE A 87 8.86 3.41 -4.21
N TYR A 88 8.11 3.33 -3.08
CA TYR A 88 8.63 3.78 -1.79
C TYR A 88 9.75 2.89 -1.26
N SER A 89 9.72 1.59 -1.51
CA SER A 89 10.84 0.70 -1.21
C SER A 89 12.10 1.16 -1.92
N ILE A 90 12.03 1.37 -3.25
CA ILE A 90 13.15 1.85 -4.06
C ILE A 90 13.62 3.23 -3.57
N TYR A 91 12.68 4.14 -3.28
CA TYR A 91 13.00 5.47 -2.77
C TYR A 91 13.81 5.41 -1.47
N VAL A 92 13.42 4.55 -0.53
CA VAL A 92 14.12 4.38 0.74
C VAL A 92 15.51 3.79 0.55
N PHE A 93 15.67 2.83 -0.37
CA PHE A 93 17.00 2.28 -0.68
C PHE A 93 17.95 3.31 -1.30
N VAL A 94 17.44 4.20 -2.15
CA VAL A 94 18.25 5.21 -2.86
C VAL A 94 18.46 6.46 -2.01
N ASN A 95 17.43 6.98 -1.35
CA ASN A 95 17.39 8.34 -0.79
C ASN A 95 17.52 8.46 0.73
N LYS A 96 17.83 7.43 1.43
CA LYS A 96 18.37 7.59 2.80
C LYS A 96 17.42 8.12 3.90
N ASN A 97 16.27 8.74 3.61
CA ASN A 97 15.46 9.29 4.70
C ASN A 97 13.95 9.30 4.36
N PRO A 98 13.18 8.36 4.90
CA PRO A 98 11.72 8.28 4.67
C PRO A 98 10.96 9.34 5.51
N ARG A 99 11.44 10.60 5.52
CA ARG A 99 10.72 11.67 6.20
C ARG A 99 9.32 11.78 5.63
N TYR A 100 8.34 11.83 6.51
CA TYR A 100 6.92 11.97 6.17
C TYR A 100 6.30 10.81 5.39
N LEU A 101 6.88 9.59 5.45
CA LEU A 101 6.29 8.41 4.80
C LEU A 101 4.84 8.20 5.22
N PHE A 102 4.53 8.35 6.51
CA PHE A 102 3.16 8.22 7.03
C PHE A 102 2.20 9.24 6.41
N ILE A 103 2.61 10.50 6.31
CA ILE A 103 1.78 11.55 5.69
C ILE A 103 1.55 11.26 4.21
N ARG A 104 2.58 10.84 3.49
CA ARG A 104 2.47 10.48 2.07
C ARG A 104 1.58 9.27 1.84
N LEU A 105 1.66 8.27 2.71
CA LEU A 105 0.79 7.10 2.69
C LEU A 105 -0.66 7.49 2.94
N LEU A 106 -0.91 8.35 3.92
CA LEU A 106 -2.24 8.86 4.21
C LEU A 106 -2.80 9.65 3.03
N LEU A 107 -2.02 10.57 2.45
CA LEU A 107 -2.43 11.33 1.26
C LEU A 107 -2.68 10.43 0.05
N PHE A 108 -1.89 9.37 -0.12
CA PHE A 108 -2.09 8.40 -1.19
C PHE A 108 -3.44 7.69 -1.05
N PHE A 109 -3.79 7.17 0.13
CA PHE A 109 -5.08 6.51 0.35
C PHE A 109 -6.26 7.50 0.22
N ILE A 110 -6.10 8.73 0.69
CA ILE A 110 -7.10 9.78 0.46
C ILE A 110 -7.29 10.02 -1.04
N SER A 111 -6.22 10.13 -1.82
CA SER A 111 -6.30 10.36 -3.26
C SER A 111 -7.00 9.20 -3.99
N LEU A 112 -6.80 7.95 -3.57
CA LEU A 112 -7.49 6.79 -4.15
C LEU A 112 -9.00 6.83 -3.95
N ILE A 113 -9.49 7.47 -2.88
CA ILE A 113 -10.92 7.64 -2.64
C ILE A 113 -11.50 8.75 -3.53
N PHE A 114 -10.81 9.87 -3.66
CA PHE A 114 -11.31 11.06 -4.36
C PHE A 114 -11.17 10.98 -5.89
N ILE A 115 -10.15 10.29 -6.41
CA ILE A 115 -9.94 10.18 -7.87
C ILE A 115 -11.17 9.62 -8.62
N PRO A 116 -11.80 8.49 -8.20
CA PRO A 116 -12.97 7.99 -8.88
C PRO A 116 -14.14 8.96 -8.86
N GLN A 117 -14.32 9.68 -7.76
CA GLN A 117 -15.41 10.67 -7.63
C GLN A 117 -15.26 11.80 -8.64
N ILE A 118 -14.06 12.33 -8.81
CA ILE A 118 -13.77 13.38 -9.80
C ILE A 118 -14.10 12.89 -11.23
N PHE A 119 -13.76 11.64 -11.56
CA PHE A 119 -14.07 11.08 -12.88
C PHE A 119 -15.57 10.90 -13.13
N ILE A 120 -16.32 10.55 -12.08
CA ILE A 120 -17.79 10.43 -12.17
C ILE A 120 -18.39 11.80 -12.40
N ASP A 121 -17.97 12.82 -11.66
CA ASP A 121 -18.48 14.18 -11.77
C ASP A 121 -18.16 14.78 -13.16
N LEU A 122 -16.93 14.60 -13.65
CA LEU A 122 -16.56 15.03 -15.00
C LEU A 122 -17.37 14.35 -16.09
N LYS A 123 -17.72 13.08 -15.94
CA LYS A 123 -18.55 12.37 -16.92
C LYS A 123 -20.00 12.86 -16.93
N LEU A 124 -20.53 13.30 -15.79
CA LEU A 124 -21.87 13.91 -15.72
C LEU A 124 -21.91 15.27 -16.44
N ASP A 125 -20.84 16.05 -16.36
CA ASP A 125 -20.76 17.34 -17.07
C ASP A 125 -20.72 17.18 -18.60
N PHE A 126 -20.15 16.10 -19.12
CA PHE A 126 -20.13 15.82 -20.56
C PHE A 126 -21.49 15.34 -21.12
N THR A 127 -22.38 14.81 -20.30
CA THR A 127 -23.71 14.36 -20.74
C THR A 127 -24.74 15.49 -20.86
N PHE A 128 -24.41 16.69 -20.41
CA PHE A 128 -25.25 17.89 -20.57
C PHE A 128 -24.94 18.74 -21.82
N ILE A 129 -23.98 18.31 -22.67
CA ILE A 129 -23.54 19.06 -23.87
C ILE A 129 -24.10 18.46 -25.17
N ASP A 130 -24.89 17.41 -25.09
CA ASP A 130 -25.71 16.90 -26.21
C ASP A 130 -27.18 17.34 -26.00
#